data_0068c94a879234678834624dc96fc09c
#
_entry.id   0068c94a879234678834624dc96fc09c
#
_cell.length_a   1.000
_cell.length_b   1.000
_cell.length_c   1.000
_cell.angle_alpha   90.00
_cell.angle_beta   90.00
_cell.angle_gamma   90.00
#
_symmetry.space_group_name_H-M   'P 1'
#
loop_
_entity.id
_entity.type
_entity.pdbx_description
1 polymer ?
#
loop_
_entity_poly.entity_id
_entity_poly.type
_entity_poly.pdbx_seq_one_letter_code
_entity_poly.pdbx_strand_id
1 'polypeptide(L)' 'MATSYQYIECVGTSTESVEDAIKTAIAVIGQQHKISWFEVLATRGRLIDGKDIEYQVTVKCGVIAA' A
#
# COMPACT_ATOMS: atom_id res chain seq x y z
N MET A 1 -14.95 -14.98 -21.09
CA MET A 1 -13.85 -14.09 -21.44
C MET A 1 -12.87 -13.97 -20.28
N ALA A 2 -11.58 -14.09 -20.55
CA ALA A 2 -10.58 -14.04 -19.50
C ALA A 2 -10.20 -12.60 -19.16
N THR A 3 -9.82 -12.37 -17.92
CA THR A 3 -9.36 -11.06 -17.46
C THR A 3 -7.92 -11.18 -16.99
N SER A 4 -7.11 -10.22 -17.35
CA SER A 4 -5.72 -10.16 -16.89
C SER A 4 -5.57 -9.16 -15.76
N TYR A 5 -4.69 -9.47 -14.84
CA TYR A 5 -4.36 -8.58 -13.74
C TYR A 5 -2.87 -8.28 -13.76
N GLN A 6 -2.53 -7.16 -13.22
CA GLN A 6 -1.17 -6.70 -13.08
C GLN A 6 -0.94 -6.37 -11.62
N TYR A 7 0.28 -6.57 -11.14
CA TYR A 7 0.62 -6.17 -9.77
C TYR A 7 1.35 -4.84 -9.76
N ILE A 8 0.98 -4.02 -8.82
CA ILE A 8 1.65 -2.75 -8.56
C ILE A 8 1.98 -2.69 -7.09
N GLU A 9 3.23 -2.41 -6.76
CA GLU A 9 3.67 -2.30 -5.38
C GLU A 9 3.87 -0.83 -5.01
N CYS A 10 3.56 -0.53 -3.76
CA CYS A 10 3.69 0.81 -3.23
C CYS A 10 3.98 0.73 -1.73
N VAL A 11 4.73 1.67 -1.21
CA VAL A 11 4.95 1.77 0.24
C VAL A 11 4.10 2.93 0.75
N GLY A 12 3.16 2.62 1.61
CA GLY A 12 2.38 3.63 2.30
C GLY A 12 3.01 3.95 3.64
N THR A 13 2.91 5.18 4.07
CA THR A 13 3.43 5.60 5.37
C THR A 13 2.36 6.31 6.18
N SER A 14 2.51 6.25 7.49
CA SER A 14 1.61 6.95 8.41
C SER A 14 2.28 7.08 9.77
N THR A 15 2.01 8.18 10.45
CA THR A 15 2.42 8.34 11.84
C THR A 15 1.32 7.87 12.80
N GLU A 16 0.16 7.47 12.28
CA GLU A 16 -1.00 7.10 13.09
C GLU A 16 -1.09 5.60 13.34
N SER A 17 -1.03 4.80 12.26
CA SER A 17 -1.21 3.36 12.39
C SER A 17 -0.78 2.62 11.13
N VAL A 18 -0.62 1.30 11.28
CA VAL A 18 -0.39 0.41 10.15
C VAL A 18 -1.57 0.45 9.19
N GLU A 19 -2.80 0.44 9.72
CA GLU A 19 -3.99 0.48 8.88
C GLU A 19 -4.03 1.75 8.04
N ASP A 20 -3.71 2.89 8.64
CA ASP A 20 -3.69 4.15 7.92
C ASP A 20 -2.62 4.17 6.83
N ALA A 21 -1.46 3.55 7.09
CA ALA A 21 -0.41 3.40 6.08
C ALA A 21 -0.89 2.58 4.89
N ILE A 22 -1.65 1.51 5.15
CA ILE A 22 -2.24 0.68 4.08
C ILE A 22 -3.21 1.51 3.25
N LYS A 23 -4.09 2.25 3.91
CA LYS A 23 -5.07 3.11 3.22
C LYS A 23 -4.38 4.15 2.35
N THR A 24 -3.27 4.70 2.83
CA THR A 24 -2.49 5.68 2.07
C THR A 24 -1.97 5.08 0.77
N ALA A 25 -1.37 3.88 0.85
CA ALA A 25 -0.85 3.19 -0.33
C ALA A 25 -1.96 2.88 -1.33
N ILE A 26 -3.09 2.38 -0.84
CA ILE A 26 -4.23 2.02 -1.69
C ILE A 26 -4.79 3.26 -2.37
N ALA A 27 -4.89 4.38 -1.66
CA ALA A 27 -5.41 5.62 -2.23
C ALA A 27 -4.53 6.12 -3.39
N VAL A 28 -3.21 6.02 -3.23
CA VAL A 28 -2.29 6.45 -4.29
C VAL A 28 -2.43 5.60 -5.54
N ILE A 29 -2.42 4.29 -5.39
CA ILE A 29 -2.56 3.37 -6.52
C ILE A 29 -3.96 3.51 -7.15
N GLY A 30 -4.97 3.68 -6.32
CA GLY A 30 -6.36 3.79 -6.77
C GLY A 30 -6.67 5.03 -7.59
N GLN A 31 -5.79 6.04 -7.59
CA GLN A 31 -5.97 7.23 -8.42
C GLN A 31 -5.87 6.93 -9.91
N GLN A 32 -5.10 5.91 -10.29
CA GLN A 32 -4.83 5.60 -11.69
C GLN A 32 -5.24 4.20 -12.10
N HIS A 33 -5.57 3.33 -11.14
CA HIS A 33 -5.86 1.94 -11.41
C HIS A 33 -7.08 1.46 -10.63
N LYS A 34 -7.80 0.51 -11.20
CA LYS A 34 -8.90 -0.12 -10.50
C LYS A 34 -8.36 -1.32 -9.74
N ILE A 35 -8.32 -1.22 -8.42
CA ILE A 35 -7.78 -2.26 -7.55
C ILE A 35 -8.84 -3.33 -7.31
N SER A 36 -8.47 -4.58 -7.53
CA SER A 36 -9.36 -5.71 -7.25
C SER A 36 -9.08 -6.35 -5.90
N TRP A 37 -7.81 -6.42 -5.51
CA TRP A 37 -7.40 -6.92 -4.19
C TRP A 37 -6.02 -6.36 -3.85
N PHE A 38 -5.62 -6.54 -2.60
CA PHE A 38 -4.28 -6.17 -2.19
C PHE A 38 -3.71 -7.20 -1.22
N GLU A 39 -2.39 -7.21 -1.11
CA GLU A 39 -1.67 -8.04 -0.16
C GLU A 39 -0.66 -7.16 0.58
N VAL A 40 -0.51 -7.40 1.87
CA VAL A 40 0.52 -6.72 2.66
C VAL A 40 1.76 -7.60 2.63
N LEU A 41 2.84 -7.09 2.05
CA LEU A 41 4.08 -7.84 1.91
C LEU A 41 4.99 -7.65 3.12
N ALA A 42 5.03 -6.45 3.65
CA ALA A 42 5.90 -6.16 4.78
C ALA A 42 5.34 -5.00 5.58
N THR A 43 5.51 -5.08 6.88
CA THR A 43 5.18 -4.03 7.81
C THR A 43 6.44 -3.69 8.57
N ARG A 44 6.81 -2.42 8.58
CA ARG A 44 7.97 -1.97 9.33
C ARG A 44 7.73 -0.54 9.79
N GLY A 45 8.64 -0.04 10.56
CA GLY A 45 8.55 1.33 11.02
C GLY A 45 9.93 1.93 11.14
N ARG A 46 9.98 3.24 11.29
CA ARG A 46 11.20 3.94 11.65
C ARG A 46 10.89 4.94 12.72
N LEU A 47 11.92 5.34 13.43
CA LEU A 47 11.78 6.35 14.46
C LEU A 47 12.18 7.70 13.89
N ILE A 48 11.30 8.69 14.04
CA ILE A 48 11.56 10.06 13.66
C ILE A 48 12.16 10.75 14.87
N ASP A 49 13.39 11.25 14.70
CA ASP A 49 14.13 11.89 15.79
C ASP A 49 14.24 11.01 17.05
N GLY A 50 14.26 9.69 16.85
CA GLY A 50 14.41 8.74 17.94
C GLY A 50 13.20 8.61 18.86
N LYS A 51 12.05 9.19 18.49
CA LYS A 51 10.87 9.23 19.35
C LYS A 51 9.60 8.73 18.69
N ASP A 52 9.21 9.41 17.61
CA ASP A 52 7.92 9.15 16.98
C ASP A 52 8.05 8.03 15.97
N ILE A 53 7.01 7.22 15.89
CA ILE A 53 7.01 6.09 14.97
C ILE A 53 6.37 6.52 13.65
N GLU A 54 7.06 6.22 12.56
CA GLU A 54 6.46 6.26 11.24
C GLU A 54 6.29 4.82 10.78
N TYR A 55 5.05 4.42 10.57
CA TYR A 55 4.73 3.07 10.05
C TYR A 55 4.94 3.08 8.54
N GLN A 56 5.59 2.03 8.02
CA GLN A 56 5.83 1.87 6.59
C GLN A 56 5.32 0.49 6.19
N VAL A 57 4.36 0.45 5.28
CA VAL A 57 3.75 -0.81 4.86
C VAL A 57 3.91 -0.95 3.35
N THR A 58 4.50 -2.07 2.94
CA THR A 58 4.59 -2.41 1.52
C THR A 58 3.34 -3.16 1.12
N VAL A 59 2.63 -2.62 0.16
CA VAL A 59 1.36 -3.16 -0.33
C VAL A 59 1.51 -3.52 -1.80
N LYS A 60 1.03 -4.71 -2.15
CA LYS A 60 1.02 -5.19 -3.52
C LYS A 60 -0.43 -5.29 -3.96
N CYS A 61 -0.81 -4.50 -4.95
CA CYS A 61 -2.20 -4.43 -5.42
C CYS A 61 -2.36 -5.16 -6.74
N GLY A 62 -3.41 -5.99 -6.82
CA GLY A 62 -3.84 -6.59 -8.08
C GLY A 62 -4.80 -5.65 -8.76
N VAL A 63 -4.44 -5.16 -9.93
CA VAL A 63 -5.26 -4.22 -10.70
C VAL A 63 -5.60 -4.82 -12.05
N ILE A 64 -6.72 -4.38 -12.62
CA ILE A 64 -7.13 -4.87 -13.92
C ILE A 64 -6.18 -4.31 -14.97
N ALA A 65 -5.57 -5.20 -15.75
CA ALA A 65 -4.57 -4.81 -16.73
C ALA A 65 -5.19 -4.29 -18.02
N ALA A 66 -6.34 -4.82 -18.39
CA ALA A 66 -6.97 -4.38 -19.64
C ALA A 66 -8.42 -4.82 -19.68
#